data_4dcdd78d4a09f6ec5504a22cf0299d06
#
_entry.id   4dcdd78d4a09f6ec5504a22cf0299d06
#
_cell.length_a   1.000
_cell.length_b   1.000
_cell.length_c   1.000
_cell.angle_alpha   90.00
_cell.angle_beta   90.00
_cell.angle_gamma   90.00
#
_symmetry.space_group_name_H-M   'P 1'
#
loop_
_entity.id
_entity.type
_entity.pdbx_description
1 polymer ?
#
loop_
_entity_poly.entity_id
_entity_poly.type
_entity_poly.pdbx_seq_one_letter_code
_entity_poly.pdbx_strand_id
1 'polypeptide(L)'
;AFALQEQAAQAGLPLRCTILESDPSWGGKIVTHRIGDIVTEAGPDSFLSQKQAGLDLCTKLGLADQLINTNETGKKACVLHRGRLHDLPEGLLSFVPKQLGPFLQSGLLSWVGLVRMGLEFAVPPGSPRDDESLAEFLRRRFGVQAYERLLEPLMAGIYAGDAEQMSLRATFPRFFELEQQHGSIMRGMMAAKKSASSSASSQPRRTMFVSLKNGLSELVSALTTRLMQQGVELRAGVQVDALRVRSHELGRWMYDLILQDGSALSAESVVLATPAYVSADLLRPLTPIAGGLLDLIPYASTATIAMAFPRSLTSAIDGFGFIIPRQEQRHLIAATWTSLKWPHRAPSDQLLVRCYVGGVGREDILQREDQALVATVREELANICGIKAEPVYTEVNRWWKAMPQYTIGHLDRLVQLDAALSRYPGLVLTGAAYRGVGIPDCIRDGAVAAGQVVRDLLGKVHPGRE
;
A
#
# COMPACT_ATOMS: atom_id res chain seq x y z
N ALA A 1 -1.28 1.81 -18.60
CA ALA A 1 -1.85 1.46 -19.91
C ALA A 1 -3.33 1.86 -20.01
N PHE A 2 -4.22 1.42 -19.10
CA PHE A 2 -5.66 1.73 -19.19
C PHE A 2 -5.93 3.24 -19.26
N ALA A 3 -5.39 4.01 -18.31
CA ALA A 3 -5.50 5.47 -18.35
C ALA A 3 -4.85 6.10 -19.59
N LEU A 4 -3.76 5.50 -20.08
CA LEU A 4 -3.07 5.95 -21.29
C LEU A 4 -3.96 5.79 -22.53
N GLN A 5 -4.64 4.64 -22.68
CA GLN A 5 -5.59 4.41 -23.76
C GLN A 5 -6.77 5.40 -23.70
N GLU A 6 -7.34 5.61 -22.50
CA GLU A 6 -8.44 6.57 -22.32
C GLU A 6 -8.01 8.01 -22.71
N GLN A 7 -6.87 8.47 -22.20
CA GLN A 7 -6.41 9.83 -22.42
C GLN A 7 -5.93 10.06 -23.87
N ALA A 8 -5.27 9.07 -24.49
CA ALA A 8 -4.89 9.13 -25.90
C ALA A 8 -6.12 9.20 -26.81
N ALA A 9 -7.15 8.39 -26.55
CA ALA A 9 -8.40 8.45 -27.29
C ALA A 9 -9.11 9.82 -27.15
N GLN A 10 -9.15 10.39 -25.94
CA GLN A 10 -9.70 11.74 -25.70
C GLN A 10 -8.93 12.83 -26.44
N ALA A 11 -7.62 12.66 -26.60
CA ALA A 11 -6.75 13.58 -27.32
C ALA A 11 -6.71 13.34 -28.84
N GLY A 12 -7.43 12.34 -29.35
CA GLY A 12 -7.38 11.95 -30.78
C GLY A 12 -6.03 11.41 -31.22
N LEU A 13 -5.20 10.94 -30.28
CA LEU A 13 -3.86 10.42 -30.54
C LEU A 13 -3.92 8.92 -30.83
N PRO A 14 -3.56 8.46 -32.05
CA PRO A 14 -3.43 7.03 -32.31
C PRO A 14 -2.26 6.47 -31.50
N LEU A 15 -2.53 5.43 -30.70
CA LEU A 15 -1.56 4.85 -29.77
C LEU A 15 -1.50 3.33 -29.93
N ARG A 16 -0.29 2.82 -30.16
CA ARG A 16 0.03 1.39 -29.98
C ARG A 16 0.72 1.21 -28.63
N CYS A 17 0.21 0.35 -27.78
CA CYS A 17 0.75 0.10 -26.45
C CYS A 17 1.08 -1.38 -26.29
N THR A 18 2.27 -1.66 -25.75
CA THR A 18 2.71 -3.00 -25.36
C THR A 18 3.07 -2.97 -23.88
N ILE A 19 2.64 -3.97 -23.11
CA ILE A 19 3.05 -4.17 -21.72
C ILE A 19 3.93 -5.40 -21.64
N LEU A 20 5.09 -5.24 -21.02
CA LEU A 20 6.04 -6.31 -20.73
C LEU A 20 6.01 -6.58 -19.21
N GLU A 21 5.90 -7.85 -18.83
CA GLU A 21 5.96 -8.32 -17.44
C GLU A 21 6.94 -9.49 -17.37
N SER A 22 7.89 -9.41 -16.43
CA SER A 22 8.90 -10.47 -16.24
C SER A 22 8.33 -11.74 -15.61
N ASP A 23 7.30 -11.59 -14.77
CA ASP A 23 6.58 -12.72 -14.17
C ASP A 23 5.70 -13.40 -15.24
N PRO A 24 5.54 -14.73 -15.23
CA PRO A 24 4.61 -15.41 -16.12
C PRO A 24 3.14 -15.07 -15.86
N SER A 25 2.83 -14.47 -14.72
CA SER A 25 1.49 -14.05 -14.30
C SER A 25 1.36 -12.54 -14.20
N TRP A 26 0.14 -12.01 -14.45
CA TRP A 26 -0.19 -10.61 -14.30
C TRP A 26 -0.61 -10.29 -12.86
N GLY A 27 -0.31 -9.06 -12.39
CA GLY A 27 -0.81 -8.56 -11.12
C GLY A 27 0.28 -8.22 -10.10
N GLY A 28 1.48 -8.77 -10.28
CA GLY A 28 2.60 -8.53 -9.39
C GLY A 28 2.27 -8.90 -7.95
N LYS A 29 2.04 -7.90 -7.09
CA LYS A 29 1.72 -8.11 -5.67
C LYS A 29 0.23 -8.35 -5.38
N ILE A 30 -0.65 -8.14 -6.36
CA ILE A 30 -2.09 -8.41 -6.23
C ILE A 30 -2.33 -9.86 -6.67
N VAL A 31 -2.30 -10.76 -5.70
CA VAL A 31 -2.45 -12.20 -5.92
C VAL A 31 -3.49 -12.76 -4.96
N THR A 32 -4.52 -13.36 -5.51
CA THR A 32 -5.56 -14.08 -4.77
C THR A 32 -5.45 -15.57 -5.07
N HIS A 33 -5.36 -16.40 -4.04
CA HIS A 33 -5.43 -17.84 -4.16
C HIS A 33 -6.82 -18.35 -3.76
N ARG A 34 -7.30 -19.36 -4.47
CA ARG A 34 -8.56 -20.02 -4.18
C ARG A 34 -8.34 -21.52 -4.08
N ILE A 35 -8.72 -22.11 -2.93
CA ILE A 35 -8.64 -23.53 -2.69
C ILE A 35 -9.99 -23.97 -2.10
N GLY A 36 -10.80 -24.61 -2.93
CA GLY A 36 -12.20 -24.88 -2.59
C GLY A 36 -12.94 -23.56 -2.32
N ASP A 37 -13.55 -23.46 -1.13
CA ASP A 37 -14.28 -22.26 -0.70
C ASP A 37 -13.41 -21.26 0.09
N ILE A 38 -12.12 -21.55 0.27
CA ILE A 38 -11.17 -20.63 0.91
C ILE A 38 -10.63 -19.68 -0.15
N VAL A 39 -10.68 -18.37 0.14
CA VAL A 39 -10.11 -17.31 -0.70
C VAL A 39 -9.12 -16.51 0.14
N THR A 40 -7.83 -16.61 -0.20
CA THR A 40 -6.74 -15.90 0.47
C THR A 40 -6.12 -14.85 -0.43
N GLU A 41 -5.66 -13.76 0.16
CA GLU A 41 -4.85 -12.75 -0.53
C GLU A 41 -3.39 -12.93 -0.13
N ALA A 42 -2.52 -13.20 -1.08
CA ALA A 42 -1.09 -13.28 -0.81
C ALA A 42 -0.49 -11.89 -0.52
N GLY A 43 -0.93 -10.87 -1.24
CA GLY A 43 -0.52 -9.47 -1.13
C GLY A 43 -1.53 -8.57 -0.40
N PRO A 44 -1.98 -7.43 -0.95
CA PRO A 44 -3.01 -6.60 -0.34
C PRO A 44 -4.36 -7.33 -0.28
N ASP A 45 -5.14 -7.12 0.79
CA ASP A 45 -6.47 -7.72 0.96
C ASP A 45 -7.62 -6.75 0.70
N SER A 46 -7.32 -5.46 0.65
CA SER A 46 -8.31 -4.40 0.58
C SER A 46 -7.66 -3.06 0.21
N PHE A 47 -8.49 -2.07 -0.08
CA PHE A 47 -8.06 -0.70 -0.26
C PHE A 47 -9.01 0.30 0.41
N LEU A 48 -8.51 1.53 0.62
CA LEU A 48 -9.27 2.60 1.29
C LEU A 48 -10.36 3.14 0.38
N SER A 49 -11.62 3.06 0.83
CA SER A 49 -12.79 3.61 0.10
C SER A 49 -12.78 5.13 -0.01
N GLN A 50 -12.09 5.82 0.90
CA GLN A 50 -11.95 7.29 0.87
C GLN A 50 -11.09 7.78 -0.31
N LYS A 51 -10.27 6.92 -0.90
CA LYS A 51 -9.43 7.23 -2.08
C LYS A 51 -10.19 6.82 -3.34
N GLN A 52 -10.87 7.77 -3.94
CA GLN A 52 -11.85 7.56 -5.02
C GLN A 52 -11.31 6.78 -6.23
N ALA A 53 -10.02 6.94 -6.58
CA ALA A 53 -9.43 6.32 -7.77
C ALA A 53 -9.61 4.79 -7.85
N GLY A 54 -9.62 4.10 -6.70
CA GLY A 54 -9.87 2.66 -6.65
C GLY A 54 -11.32 2.30 -6.99
N LEU A 55 -12.28 3.05 -6.45
CA LEU A 55 -13.71 2.85 -6.71
C LEU A 55 -14.07 3.20 -8.16
N ASP A 56 -13.51 4.30 -8.68
CA ASP A 56 -13.72 4.73 -10.06
C ASP A 56 -13.22 3.68 -11.04
N LEU A 57 -12.04 3.11 -10.81
CA LEU A 57 -11.52 2.05 -11.66
C LEU A 57 -12.39 0.80 -11.60
N CYS A 58 -12.83 0.36 -10.41
CA CYS A 58 -13.76 -0.76 -10.28
C CYS A 58 -15.06 -0.49 -11.05
N THR A 59 -15.60 0.73 -10.99
CA THR A 59 -16.80 1.12 -11.73
C THR A 59 -16.58 1.07 -13.24
N LYS A 60 -15.48 1.62 -13.74
CA LYS A 60 -15.11 1.60 -15.17
C LYS A 60 -14.91 0.19 -15.72
N LEU A 61 -14.47 -0.73 -14.87
CA LEU A 61 -14.28 -2.13 -15.25
C LEU A 61 -15.53 -3.02 -15.04
N GLY A 62 -16.65 -2.45 -14.57
CA GLY A 62 -17.88 -3.22 -14.31
C GLY A 62 -17.83 -4.05 -13.03
N LEU A 63 -16.92 -3.73 -12.09
CA LEU A 63 -16.75 -4.44 -10.82
C LEU A 63 -17.47 -3.77 -9.63
N ALA A 64 -18.30 -2.73 -9.87
CA ALA A 64 -18.94 -1.97 -8.79
C ALA A 64 -19.79 -2.85 -7.86
N ASP A 65 -20.52 -3.83 -8.42
CA ASP A 65 -21.37 -4.77 -7.70
C ASP A 65 -20.58 -5.90 -7.01
N GLN A 66 -19.31 -6.07 -7.35
CA GLN A 66 -18.41 -7.03 -6.70
C GLN A 66 -17.70 -6.44 -5.48
N LEU A 67 -17.82 -5.11 -5.27
CA LEU A 67 -17.22 -4.43 -4.12
C LEU A 67 -17.96 -4.82 -2.84
N ILE A 68 -17.22 -5.37 -1.88
CA ILE A 68 -17.72 -5.74 -0.55
C ILE A 68 -17.17 -4.81 0.53
N ASN A 69 -18.00 -4.58 1.54
CA ASN A 69 -17.64 -3.87 2.77
C ASN A 69 -17.06 -4.86 3.80
N THR A 70 -16.26 -4.35 4.73
CA THR A 70 -15.94 -5.14 5.93
C THR A 70 -17.20 -5.43 6.73
N ASN A 71 -17.19 -6.54 7.45
CA ASN A 71 -18.27 -6.88 8.38
C ASN A 71 -18.53 -5.70 9.33
N GLU A 72 -19.80 -5.35 9.51
CA GLU A 72 -20.20 -4.25 10.39
C GLU A 72 -20.36 -4.68 11.85
N THR A 73 -20.57 -5.96 12.10
CA THR A 73 -20.63 -6.54 13.43
C THR A 73 -19.23 -6.94 13.89
N GLY A 74 -18.86 -6.63 15.13
CA GLY A 74 -17.56 -7.02 15.68
C GLY A 74 -16.36 -6.18 15.21
N LYS A 75 -16.51 -4.90 14.98
CA LYS A 75 -15.46 -3.95 14.50
C LYS A 75 -14.27 -3.74 15.46
N LYS A 76 -13.94 -4.72 16.28
CA LYS A 76 -12.86 -4.59 17.24
C LYS A 76 -11.54 -5.01 16.61
N ALA A 77 -10.54 -4.15 16.72
CA ALA A 77 -9.14 -4.50 16.56
C ALA A 77 -8.46 -4.43 17.91
N CYS A 78 -7.48 -5.27 18.16
CA CYS A 78 -6.76 -5.29 19.41
C CYS A 78 -5.29 -4.91 19.21
N VAL A 79 -4.64 -4.48 20.30
CA VAL A 79 -3.19 -4.36 20.39
C VAL A 79 -2.68 -5.25 21.50
N LEU A 80 -1.56 -5.93 21.25
CA LEU A 80 -0.87 -6.69 22.28
C LEU A 80 -0.11 -5.73 23.20
N HIS A 81 -0.34 -5.83 24.51
CA HIS A 81 0.43 -5.09 25.49
C HIS A 81 0.67 -5.94 26.74
N ARG A 82 1.94 -6.14 27.10
CA ARG A 82 2.38 -6.98 28.23
C ARG A 82 1.76 -8.39 28.19
N GLY A 83 1.77 -9.00 27.00
CA GLY A 83 1.26 -10.36 26.79
C GLY A 83 -0.26 -10.50 26.80
N ARG A 84 -1.03 -9.41 26.80
CA ARG A 84 -2.50 -9.43 26.75
C ARG A 84 -3.03 -8.58 25.61
N LEU A 85 -4.13 -9.04 25.01
CA LEU A 85 -4.84 -8.28 23.99
C LEU A 85 -5.75 -7.24 24.65
N HIS A 86 -5.62 -6.01 24.19
CA HIS A 86 -6.42 -4.87 24.62
C HIS A 86 -7.19 -4.31 23.43
N ASP A 87 -8.48 -4.05 23.60
CA ASP A 87 -9.31 -3.46 22.56
C ASP A 87 -8.78 -2.08 22.17
N LEU A 88 -8.59 -1.85 20.87
CA LEU A 88 -8.31 -0.52 20.36
C LEU A 88 -9.57 0.33 20.39
N PRO A 89 -9.51 1.53 20.99
CA PRO A 89 -10.65 2.42 21.04
C PRO A 89 -11.18 2.76 19.65
N GLU A 90 -12.51 2.77 19.51
CA GLU A 90 -13.16 3.17 18.25
C GLU A 90 -12.72 4.56 17.79
N GLY A 91 -12.38 4.67 16.51
CA GLY A 91 -11.92 5.93 15.92
C GLY A 91 -10.41 6.11 15.93
N LEU A 92 -9.62 5.25 16.59
CA LEU A 92 -8.16 5.36 16.55
C LEU A 92 -7.60 5.17 15.13
N LEU A 93 -8.20 4.30 14.32
CA LEU A 93 -7.84 4.14 12.90
C LEU A 93 -8.05 5.43 12.09
N SER A 94 -8.94 6.32 12.55
CA SER A 94 -9.13 7.67 12.00
C SER A 94 -8.42 8.74 12.83
N PHE A 95 -7.60 8.37 13.82
CA PHE A 95 -6.87 9.25 14.76
C PHE A 95 -7.75 10.23 15.56
N VAL A 96 -9.07 10.06 15.52
CA VAL A 96 -10.00 10.82 16.34
C VAL A 96 -10.70 9.88 17.29
N PRO A 97 -10.37 9.91 18.59
CA PRO A 97 -11.16 9.19 19.55
C PRO A 97 -12.60 9.73 19.54
N LYS A 98 -13.56 8.86 19.25
CA LYS A 98 -14.98 9.25 19.31
C LYS A 98 -15.44 9.51 20.74
N GLN A 99 -14.81 8.84 21.71
CA GLN A 99 -15.10 8.93 23.13
C GLN A 99 -13.83 8.74 23.96
N LEU A 100 -13.64 9.52 25.01
CA LEU A 100 -12.49 9.41 25.92
C LEU A 100 -12.63 8.23 26.92
N GLY A 101 -13.86 7.84 27.27
CA GLY A 101 -14.13 6.77 28.23
C GLY A 101 -13.47 5.42 27.88
N PRO A 102 -13.64 4.89 26.66
CA PRO A 102 -12.99 3.65 26.25
C PRO A 102 -11.45 3.71 26.30
N PHE A 103 -10.85 4.89 26.07
CA PHE A 103 -9.40 5.09 26.22
C PHE A 103 -8.95 4.93 27.67
N LEU A 104 -9.72 5.48 28.62
CA LEU A 104 -9.45 5.35 30.05
C LEU A 104 -9.55 3.89 30.52
N GLN A 105 -10.49 3.13 29.96
CA GLN A 105 -10.74 1.75 30.33
C GLN A 105 -9.81 0.74 29.64
N SER A 106 -9.19 1.10 28.53
CA SER A 106 -8.32 0.20 27.75
C SER A 106 -7.07 -0.26 28.50
N GLY A 107 -6.63 0.48 29.52
CA GLY A 107 -5.39 0.21 30.27
C GLY A 107 -4.10 0.39 29.45
N LEU A 108 -4.21 0.84 28.19
CA LEU A 108 -3.07 1.02 27.29
C LEU A 108 -2.21 2.23 27.66
N LEU A 109 -2.83 3.30 28.13
CA LEU A 109 -2.13 4.51 28.54
C LEU A 109 -2.25 4.74 30.04
N SER A 110 -1.17 5.20 30.66
CA SER A 110 -1.21 5.70 32.04
C SER A 110 -1.94 7.05 32.09
N TRP A 111 -2.31 7.50 33.29
CA TRP A 111 -2.88 8.83 33.51
C TRP A 111 -2.00 9.95 32.92
N VAL A 112 -0.69 9.84 33.10
CA VAL A 112 0.28 10.80 32.54
C VAL A 112 0.25 10.75 31.01
N GLY A 113 0.18 9.55 30.41
CA GLY A 113 0.07 9.37 28.97
C GLY A 113 -1.21 9.97 28.39
N LEU A 114 -2.33 9.80 29.08
CA LEU A 114 -3.63 10.37 28.67
C LEU A 114 -3.63 11.91 28.72
N VAL A 115 -3.12 12.50 29.81
CA VAL A 115 -2.96 13.95 29.94
C VAL A 115 -2.04 14.46 28.85
N ARG A 116 -0.88 13.80 28.63
CA ARG A 116 0.07 14.19 27.59
C ARG A 116 -0.55 14.13 26.19
N MET A 117 -1.33 13.10 25.89
CA MET A 117 -2.03 12.97 24.62
C MET A 117 -3.09 14.09 24.47
N GLY A 118 -3.82 14.42 25.55
CA GLY A 118 -4.79 15.53 25.56
C GLY A 118 -4.15 16.91 25.35
N LEU A 119 -2.88 17.09 25.73
CA LEU A 119 -2.14 18.34 25.50
C LEU A 119 -1.74 18.54 24.01
N GLU A 120 -2.09 17.63 23.11
CA GLU A 120 -1.85 17.79 21.65
C GLU A 120 -2.35 19.14 21.13
N PHE A 121 -3.47 19.64 21.65
CA PHE A 121 -4.03 20.95 21.29
C PHE A 121 -3.11 22.14 21.60
N ALA A 122 -2.20 22.00 22.55
CA ALA A 122 -1.30 23.05 23.00
C ALA A 122 0.11 22.93 22.41
N VAL A 123 0.41 21.82 21.71
CA VAL A 123 1.72 21.63 21.07
C VAL A 123 1.83 22.53 19.84
N PRO A 124 2.88 23.36 19.71
CA PRO A 124 3.06 24.20 18.53
C PRO A 124 3.30 23.35 17.26
N PRO A 125 2.91 23.84 16.08
CA PRO A 125 3.21 23.17 14.82
C PRO A 125 4.73 23.09 14.59
N GLY A 126 5.16 22.04 13.89
CA GLY A 126 6.53 21.89 13.42
C GLY A 126 6.86 22.87 12.29
N SER A 127 8.15 22.97 11.95
CA SER A 127 8.59 23.79 10.83
C SER A 127 8.01 23.27 9.51
N PRO A 128 7.43 24.14 8.66
CA PRO A 128 6.91 23.70 7.36
C PRO A 128 8.01 23.29 6.37
N ARG A 129 9.28 23.59 6.66
CA ARG A 129 10.43 23.30 5.79
C ARG A 129 11.10 21.99 6.12
N ASP A 130 10.97 21.51 7.37
CA ASP A 130 11.66 20.32 7.83
C ASP A 130 10.85 19.05 7.48
N ASP A 131 11.53 18.01 7.03
CA ASP A 131 10.97 16.69 6.83
C ASP A 131 11.28 15.85 8.07
N GLU A 132 10.41 15.91 9.08
CA GLU A 132 10.56 15.15 10.32
C GLU A 132 10.13 13.69 10.12
N SER A 133 10.69 12.78 10.95
CA SER A 133 10.25 11.40 10.96
C SER A 133 8.83 11.26 11.52
N LEU A 134 8.13 10.22 11.06
CA LEU A 134 6.80 9.90 11.59
C LEU A 134 6.84 9.66 13.11
N ALA A 135 7.90 9.04 13.62
CA ALA A 135 8.09 8.80 15.05
C ALA A 135 8.28 10.10 15.85
N GLU A 136 9.16 11.00 15.38
CA GLU A 136 9.37 12.32 16.02
C GLU A 136 8.07 13.11 16.06
N PHE A 137 7.36 13.18 14.94
CA PHE A 137 6.07 13.85 14.84
C PHE A 137 5.05 13.30 15.85
N LEU A 138 4.87 11.97 15.86
CA LEU A 138 3.87 11.33 16.73
C LEU A 138 4.24 11.48 18.22
N ARG A 139 5.53 11.37 18.58
CA ARG A 139 5.99 11.61 19.96
C ARG A 139 5.81 13.06 20.37
N ARG A 140 6.14 14.00 19.49
CA ARG A 140 5.98 15.44 19.73
C ARG A 140 4.51 15.80 19.93
N ARG A 141 3.62 15.24 19.13
CA ARG A 141 2.18 15.51 19.21
C ARG A 141 1.49 14.76 20.34
N PHE A 142 1.62 13.47 20.42
CA PHE A 142 0.82 12.61 21.29
C PHE A 142 1.58 12.08 22.52
N GLY A 143 2.88 12.23 22.55
CA GLY A 143 3.75 11.70 23.60
C GLY A 143 4.21 10.26 23.36
N VAL A 144 5.26 9.87 24.09
CA VAL A 144 5.96 8.60 23.91
C VAL A 144 5.04 7.39 24.10
N GLN A 145 4.23 7.37 25.17
CA GLN A 145 3.36 6.21 25.44
C GLN A 145 2.31 5.98 24.36
N ALA A 146 1.67 7.06 23.86
CA ALA A 146 0.70 6.95 22.78
C ALA A 146 1.37 6.49 21.48
N TYR A 147 2.57 7.00 21.19
CA TYR A 147 3.35 6.55 20.06
C TYR A 147 3.64 5.04 20.15
N GLU A 148 4.33 4.60 21.19
CA GLU A 148 4.85 3.23 21.32
C GLU A 148 3.76 2.16 21.40
N ARG A 149 2.63 2.47 22.05
CA ARG A 149 1.60 1.46 22.35
C ARG A 149 0.42 1.46 21.39
N LEU A 150 0.19 2.56 20.67
CA LEU A 150 -0.99 2.71 19.81
C LEU A 150 -0.62 3.02 18.36
N LEU A 151 0.26 4.02 18.14
CA LEU A 151 0.44 4.61 16.83
C LEU A 151 1.52 3.88 16.03
N GLU A 152 2.65 3.54 16.65
CA GLU A 152 3.73 2.76 16.02
C GLU A 152 3.23 1.41 15.50
N PRO A 153 2.53 0.56 16.31
CA PRO A 153 2.07 -0.73 15.81
C PRO A 153 1.10 -0.61 14.63
N LEU A 154 0.27 0.43 14.65
CA LEU A 154 -0.67 0.69 13.57
C LEU A 154 0.06 1.07 12.27
N MET A 155 1.11 1.89 12.37
CA MET A 155 1.93 2.30 11.23
C MET A 155 2.80 1.16 10.71
N ALA A 156 3.40 0.38 11.61
CA ALA A 156 4.16 -0.82 11.25
C ALA A 156 3.29 -1.86 10.52
N GLY A 157 2.03 -2.03 10.94
CA GLY A 157 1.07 -2.89 10.27
C GLY A 157 0.72 -2.45 8.83
N ILE A 158 0.79 -1.15 8.53
CA ILE A 158 0.48 -0.61 7.19
C ILE A 158 1.69 -0.68 6.26
N TYR A 159 2.88 -0.27 6.74
CA TYR A 159 4.07 -0.08 5.90
C TYR A 159 5.15 -1.15 6.11
N ALA A 160 5.01 -2.02 7.11
CA ALA A 160 6.06 -2.93 7.57
C ALA A 160 7.41 -2.21 7.77
N GLY A 161 7.35 -0.91 8.08
CA GLY A 161 8.45 0.03 8.07
C GLY A 161 8.95 0.39 9.47
N ASP A 162 9.96 1.25 9.48
CA ASP A 162 10.51 1.87 10.68
C ASP A 162 10.08 3.34 10.74
N ALA A 163 9.16 3.66 11.66
CA ALA A 163 8.63 5.01 11.81
C ALA A 163 9.72 6.05 12.17
N GLU A 164 10.87 5.62 12.71
CA GLU A 164 12.02 6.48 12.99
C GLU A 164 12.66 7.05 11.72
N GLN A 165 12.57 6.30 10.62
CA GLN A 165 13.17 6.68 9.34
C GLN A 165 12.14 7.18 8.31
N MET A 166 10.85 6.90 8.52
CA MET A 166 9.79 7.26 7.57
C MET A 166 9.50 8.76 7.60
N SER A 167 9.49 9.40 6.42
CA SER A 167 9.06 10.78 6.25
C SER A 167 7.57 10.95 6.55
N LEU A 168 7.22 11.83 7.45
CA LEU A 168 5.83 12.21 7.69
C LEU A 168 5.16 12.74 6.42
N ARG A 169 5.83 13.64 5.71
CA ARG A 169 5.28 14.34 4.53
C ARG A 169 5.02 13.37 3.36
N ALA A 170 5.88 12.38 3.19
CA ALA A 170 5.75 11.41 2.13
C ALA A 170 4.71 10.31 2.45
N THR A 171 4.58 9.90 3.73
CA THR A 171 3.72 8.78 4.13
C THR A 171 2.32 9.21 4.57
N PHE A 172 2.23 10.33 5.32
CA PHE A 172 0.98 10.86 5.88
C PHE A 172 0.85 12.37 5.63
N PRO A 173 0.86 12.83 4.37
CA PRO A 173 0.81 14.27 4.03
C PRO A 173 -0.38 14.98 4.68
N ARG A 174 -1.51 14.28 4.84
CA ARG A 174 -2.70 14.83 5.49
C ARG A 174 -2.47 15.24 6.95
N PHE A 175 -1.63 14.51 7.70
CA PHE A 175 -1.32 14.91 9.09
C PHE A 175 -0.47 16.16 9.13
N PHE A 176 0.50 16.25 8.25
CA PHE A 176 1.28 17.46 8.07
C PHE A 176 0.39 18.66 7.69
N GLU A 177 -0.49 18.50 6.70
CA GLU A 177 -1.43 19.55 6.27
C GLU A 177 -2.35 19.99 7.40
N LEU A 178 -2.94 19.05 8.16
CA LEU A 178 -3.83 19.36 9.29
C LEU A 178 -3.08 20.14 10.37
N GLU A 179 -1.84 19.76 10.68
CA GLU A 179 -0.99 20.49 11.61
C GLU A 179 -0.73 21.92 11.16
N GLN A 180 -0.31 22.11 9.90
CA GLN A 180 0.02 23.42 9.35
C GLN A 180 -1.22 24.34 9.27
N GLN A 181 -2.37 23.81 8.89
CA GLN A 181 -3.61 24.59 8.71
C GLN A 181 -4.34 24.90 10.02
N HIS A 182 -4.31 23.98 10.98
CA HIS A 182 -5.11 24.08 12.21
C HIS A 182 -4.27 24.16 13.50
N GLY A 183 -2.94 24.06 13.39
CA GLY A 183 -2.02 24.01 14.54
C GLY A 183 -2.13 22.72 15.36
N SER A 184 -3.07 21.83 15.04
CA SER A 184 -3.36 20.59 15.76
C SER A 184 -4.05 19.58 14.84
N ILE A 185 -3.64 18.32 14.90
CA ILE A 185 -4.29 17.24 14.15
C ILE A 185 -5.73 17.08 14.62
N MET A 186 -5.95 17.04 15.93
CA MET A 186 -7.28 16.85 16.50
C MET A 186 -8.24 17.97 16.11
N ARG A 187 -7.80 19.24 16.14
CA ARG A 187 -8.61 20.38 15.67
C ARG A 187 -8.96 20.25 14.19
N GLY A 188 -7.98 19.95 13.35
CA GLY A 188 -8.18 19.78 11.92
C GLY A 188 -9.14 18.65 11.58
N MET A 189 -9.04 17.53 12.28
CA MET A 189 -9.96 16.39 12.08
C MET A 189 -11.38 16.69 12.57
N MET A 190 -11.53 17.43 13.67
CA MET A 190 -12.84 17.90 14.14
C MET A 190 -13.49 18.86 13.14
N ALA A 191 -12.72 19.78 12.56
CA ALA A 191 -13.18 20.68 11.51
C ALA A 191 -13.62 19.93 10.27
N ALA A 192 -12.83 18.97 9.79
CA ALA A 192 -13.16 18.11 8.63
C ALA A 192 -14.43 17.28 8.85
N LYS A 193 -14.66 16.78 10.08
CA LYS A 193 -15.89 16.04 10.42
C LYS A 193 -17.12 16.93 10.37
N LYS A 194 -17.02 18.19 10.84
CA LYS A 194 -18.12 19.15 10.79
C LYS A 194 -18.50 19.51 9.35
N SER A 195 -17.53 19.68 8.46
CA SER A 195 -17.81 19.96 7.04
C SER A 195 -18.40 18.73 6.30
N ALA A 196 -17.96 17.50 6.62
CA ALA A 196 -18.47 16.29 6.02
C ALA A 196 -19.92 15.96 6.41
N SER A 197 -20.37 16.37 7.59
CA SER A 197 -21.75 16.17 8.04
C SER A 197 -22.78 17.01 7.27
N SER A 198 -22.35 18.03 6.55
CA SER A 198 -23.22 18.93 5.76
C SER A 198 -23.40 18.47 4.31
N SER A 199 -22.62 17.53 3.82
CA SER A 199 -22.72 16.98 2.46
C SER A 199 -23.23 15.54 2.51
N ALA A 200 -24.56 15.37 2.50
CA ALA A 200 -25.18 14.07 2.30
C ALA A 200 -24.95 13.62 0.85
N SER A 201 -23.99 12.73 0.61
CA SER A 201 -23.79 12.10 -0.69
C SER A 201 -24.80 10.97 -0.89
N SER A 202 -25.41 10.88 -2.08
CA SER A 202 -26.31 9.81 -2.51
C SER A 202 -25.59 8.47 -2.79
N GLN A 203 -24.31 8.38 -2.52
CA GLN A 203 -23.53 7.16 -2.75
C GLN A 203 -23.76 6.12 -1.65
N PRO A 204 -23.75 4.81 -1.98
CA PRO A 204 -23.87 3.75 -0.99
C PRO A 204 -22.79 3.90 0.11
N ARG A 205 -23.20 3.78 1.37
CA ARG A 205 -22.29 3.90 2.52
C ARG A 205 -21.26 2.78 2.49
N ARG A 206 -20.00 3.12 2.18
CA ARG A 206 -18.87 2.20 2.19
C ARG A 206 -18.19 2.22 3.56
N THR A 207 -17.69 1.04 3.99
CA THR A 207 -16.77 0.96 5.13
C THR A 207 -15.41 1.56 4.76
N MET A 208 -14.54 1.83 5.75
CA MET A 208 -13.20 2.41 5.52
C MET A 208 -12.38 1.58 4.53
N PHE A 209 -12.44 0.26 4.64
CA PHE A 209 -11.79 -0.69 3.72
C PHE A 209 -12.86 -1.39 2.89
N VAL A 210 -12.55 -1.60 1.63
CA VAL A 210 -13.34 -2.37 0.68
C VAL A 210 -12.44 -3.38 -0.04
N SER A 211 -13.06 -4.47 -0.47
CA SER A 211 -12.40 -5.52 -1.25
C SER A 211 -13.32 -5.98 -2.38
N LEU A 212 -12.87 -6.93 -3.19
CA LEU A 212 -13.71 -7.61 -4.18
C LEU A 212 -14.13 -8.97 -3.65
N LYS A 213 -15.35 -9.38 -3.98
CA LYS A 213 -15.98 -10.60 -3.45
C LYS A 213 -15.12 -11.85 -3.66
N ASN A 214 -14.57 -12.02 -4.82
CA ASN A 214 -13.75 -13.19 -5.17
C ASN A 214 -12.23 -12.93 -5.05
N GLY A 215 -11.82 -11.79 -4.51
CA GLY A 215 -10.43 -11.42 -4.33
C GLY A 215 -9.97 -10.29 -5.25
N LEU A 216 -8.89 -9.64 -4.86
CA LEU A 216 -8.38 -8.48 -5.59
C LEU A 216 -7.80 -8.84 -6.97
N SER A 217 -7.46 -10.10 -7.23
CA SER A 217 -7.06 -10.54 -8.58
C SER A 217 -8.16 -10.35 -9.62
N GLU A 218 -9.45 -10.20 -9.22
CA GLU A 218 -10.52 -9.83 -10.16
C GLU A 218 -10.24 -8.46 -10.83
N LEU A 219 -9.65 -7.52 -10.09
CA LEU A 219 -9.26 -6.22 -10.64
C LEU A 219 -8.20 -6.39 -11.74
N VAL A 220 -7.21 -7.26 -11.52
CA VAL A 220 -6.16 -7.56 -12.50
C VAL A 220 -6.75 -8.21 -13.73
N SER A 221 -7.59 -9.23 -13.55
CA SER A 221 -8.23 -9.97 -14.64
C SER A 221 -9.12 -9.06 -15.48
N ALA A 222 -9.92 -8.19 -14.85
CA ALA A 222 -10.77 -7.23 -15.54
C ALA A 222 -9.93 -6.20 -16.33
N LEU A 223 -8.81 -5.72 -15.76
CA LEU A 223 -7.89 -4.80 -16.42
C LEU A 223 -7.24 -5.45 -17.64
N THR A 224 -6.67 -6.64 -17.50
CA THR A 224 -6.00 -7.35 -18.61
C THR A 224 -6.98 -7.66 -19.75
N THR A 225 -8.19 -8.14 -19.41
CA THR A 225 -9.26 -8.36 -20.38
C THR A 225 -9.62 -7.08 -21.14
N ARG A 226 -9.80 -5.98 -20.40
CA ARG A 226 -10.16 -4.69 -21.00
C ARG A 226 -9.05 -4.15 -21.91
N LEU A 227 -7.80 -4.29 -21.51
CA LEU A 227 -6.64 -3.88 -22.29
C LEU A 227 -6.52 -4.67 -23.60
N MET A 228 -6.69 -5.99 -23.55
CA MET A 228 -6.72 -6.84 -24.76
C MET A 228 -7.85 -6.41 -25.72
N GLN A 229 -9.05 -6.12 -25.19
CA GLN A 229 -10.18 -5.61 -25.99
C GLN A 229 -9.86 -4.27 -26.66
N GLN A 230 -9.01 -3.46 -26.05
CA GLN A 230 -8.54 -2.16 -26.58
C GLN A 230 -7.34 -2.30 -27.53
N GLY A 231 -6.90 -3.53 -27.86
CA GLY A 231 -5.77 -3.77 -28.74
C GLY A 231 -4.39 -3.56 -28.13
N VAL A 232 -4.29 -3.51 -26.77
CA VAL A 232 -3.01 -3.47 -26.07
C VAL A 232 -2.36 -4.85 -26.14
N GLU A 233 -1.09 -4.87 -26.55
CA GLU A 233 -0.29 -6.09 -26.58
C GLU A 233 0.23 -6.41 -25.17
N LEU A 234 -0.09 -7.59 -24.65
CA LEU A 234 0.31 -8.07 -23.33
C LEU A 234 1.31 -9.23 -23.47
N ARG A 235 2.53 -9.08 -22.95
CA ARG A 235 3.59 -10.09 -22.96
C ARG A 235 4.04 -10.39 -21.53
N ALA A 236 3.60 -11.49 -20.94
CA ALA A 236 4.07 -12.00 -19.67
C ALA A 236 5.28 -12.94 -19.86
N GLY A 237 6.10 -13.11 -18.83
CA GLY A 237 7.34 -13.90 -18.89
C GLY A 237 8.43 -13.25 -19.74
N VAL A 238 8.38 -11.92 -19.94
CA VAL A 238 9.33 -11.17 -20.77
C VAL A 238 10.07 -10.15 -19.91
N GLN A 239 11.33 -10.43 -19.65
CA GLN A 239 12.21 -9.55 -18.90
C GLN A 239 12.91 -8.56 -19.82
N VAL A 240 12.99 -7.30 -19.40
CA VAL A 240 13.81 -6.25 -20.03
C VAL A 240 15.15 -6.18 -19.30
N ASP A 241 16.24 -6.45 -20.01
CA ASP A 241 17.60 -6.44 -19.44
C ASP A 241 18.29 -5.10 -19.58
N ALA A 242 17.96 -4.32 -20.62
CA ALA A 242 18.55 -3.00 -20.80
C ALA A 242 17.60 -2.02 -21.51
N LEU A 243 17.75 -0.76 -21.19
CA LEU A 243 17.12 0.37 -21.86
C LEU A 243 18.18 1.22 -22.54
N ARG A 244 18.01 1.49 -23.82
CA ARG A 244 18.88 2.34 -24.62
C ARG A 244 18.08 3.49 -25.21
N VAL A 245 18.75 4.61 -25.43
CA VAL A 245 18.15 5.80 -26.07
C VAL A 245 18.84 6.04 -27.40
N ARG A 246 18.03 6.24 -28.43
CA ARG A 246 18.49 6.77 -29.72
C ARG A 246 17.88 8.14 -29.94
N SER A 247 18.73 9.17 -30.13
CA SER A 247 18.25 10.45 -30.63
C SER A 247 18.08 10.33 -32.17
N HIS A 248 16.92 10.71 -32.67
CA HIS A 248 16.69 10.75 -34.11
C HIS A 248 17.07 12.12 -34.66
N GLU A 249 17.56 12.18 -35.92
CA GLU A 249 17.99 13.42 -36.59
C GLU A 249 16.90 14.53 -36.64
N LEU A 250 15.64 14.17 -36.42
CA LEU A 250 14.48 15.07 -36.36
C LEU A 250 14.07 15.47 -34.94
N GLY A 251 14.94 15.31 -33.95
CA GLY A 251 14.62 15.64 -32.53
C GLY A 251 13.64 14.67 -31.84
N ARG A 252 13.31 13.54 -32.48
CA ARG A 252 12.48 12.49 -31.87
C ARG A 252 13.33 11.56 -31.02
N TRP A 253 12.87 11.30 -29.80
CA TRP A 253 13.46 10.32 -28.91
C TRP A 253 12.87 8.94 -29.20
N MET A 254 13.72 7.93 -29.34
CA MET A 254 13.35 6.52 -29.44
C MET A 254 14.07 5.74 -28.36
N TYR A 255 13.35 4.85 -27.75
CA TYR A 255 13.83 3.98 -26.68
C TYR A 255 13.87 2.56 -27.19
N ASP A 256 15.00 1.89 -27.06
CA ASP A 256 15.15 0.46 -27.36
C ASP A 256 15.20 -0.34 -26.06
N LEU A 257 14.22 -1.19 -25.86
CA LEU A 257 14.17 -2.15 -24.77
C LEU A 257 14.80 -3.45 -25.25
N ILE A 258 15.94 -3.82 -24.67
CA ILE A 258 16.62 -5.09 -24.98
C ILE A 258 16.03 -6.15 -24.04
N LEU A 259 15.48 -7.19 -24.62
CA LEU A 259 14.86 -8.29 -23.90
C LEU A 259 15.87 -9.37 -23.55
N GLN A 260 15.56 -10.23 -22.58
CA GLN A 260 16.43 -11.30 -22.12
C GLN A 260 16.82 -12.30 -23.24
N ASP A 261 15.97 -12.48 -24.26
CA ASP A 261 16.26 -13.31 -25.44
C ASP A 261 17.17 -12.63 -26.48
N GLY A 262 17.65 -11.43 -26.20
CA GLY A 262 18.48 -10.61 -27.09
C GLY A 262 17.70 -9.83 -28.15
N SER A 263 16.39 -10.00 -28.26
CA SER A 263 15.55 -9.20 -29.14
C SER A 263 15.39 -7.78 -28.63
N ALA A 264 15.00 -6.85 -29.50
CA ALA A 264 14.77 -5.46 -29.13
C ALA A 264 13.38 -4.99 -29.54
N LEU A 265 12.76 -4.18 -28.67
CA LEU A 265 11.50 -3.51 -28.94
C LEU A 265 11.72 -2.01 -28.87
N SER A 266 11.37 -1.28 -29.95
CA SER A 266 11.51 0.18 -30.00
C SER A 266 10.19 0.86 -29.69
N ALA A 267 10.27 1.96 -28.90
CA ALA A 267 9.10 2.74 -28.52
C ALA A 267 9.45 4.25 -28.46
N GLU A 268 8.48 5.10 -28.75
CA GLU A 268 8.61 6.57 -28.60
C GLU A 268 8.49 7.01 -27.14
N SER A 269 7.87 6.21 -26.30
CA SER A 269 7.72 6.46 -24.86
C SER A 269 7.81 5.16 -24.08
N VAL A 270 8.40 5.23 -22.89
CA VAL A 270 8.53 4.10 -21.96
C VAL A 270 8.04 4.52 -20.58
N VAL A 271 7.15 3.71 -20.01
CA VAL A 271 6.71 3.86 -18.63
C VAL A 271 7.29 2.71 -17.81
N LEU A 272 8.20 3.02 -16.91
CA LEU A 272 8.76 2.06 -15.95
C LEU A 272 7.83 1.99 -14.73
N ALA A 273 7.11 0.88 -14.60
CA ALA A 273 6.26 0.56 -13.45
C ALA A 273 6.89 -0.53 -12.55
N THR A 274 8.17 -0.74 -12.72
CA THR A 274 8.98 -1.71 -12.00
C THR A 274 9.35 -1.22 -10.59
N PRO A 275 9.80 -2.10 -9.66
CA PRO A 275 10.41 -1.68 -8.42
C PRO A 275 11.57 -0.69 -8.66
N ALA A 276 11.80 0.24 -7.69
CA ALA A 276 12.80 1.30 -7.88
C ALA A 276 14.20 0.75 -8.18
N TYR A 277 14.62 -0.34 -7.54
CA TYR A 277 15.92 -0.97 -7.78
C TYR A 277 16.04 -1.55 -9.20
N VAL A 278 14.96 -2.09 -9.79
CA VAL A 278 14.94 -2.54 -11.19
C VAL A 278 15.02 -1.34 -12.13
N SER A 279 14.23 -0.29 -11.85
CA SER A 279 14.31 0.97 -12.60
C SER A 279 15.70 1.61 -12.51
N ALA A 280 16.37 1.50 -11.35
CA ALA A 280 17.73 1.99 -11.15
C ALA A 280 18.72 1.32 -12.11
N ASP A 281 18.66 -0.01 -12.21
CA ASP A 281 19.55 -0.77 -13.09
C ASP A 281 19.32 -0.42 -14.56
N LEU A 282 18.06 -0.31 -14.98
CA LEU A 282 17.70 0.08 -16.36
C LEU A 282 18.12 1.52 -16.71
N LEU A 283 18.06 2.44 -15.73
CA LEU A 283 18.33 3.87 -15.96
C LEU A 283 19.79 4.25 -15.74
N ARG A 284 20.56 3.49 -14.98
CA ARG A 284 21.96 3.80 -14.65
C ARG A 284 22.84 4.06 -15.87
N PRO A 285 22.74 3.29 -16.97
CA PRO A 285 23.52 3.57 -18.19
C PRO A 285 23.13 4.89 -18.87
N LEU A 286 21.88 5.34 -18.74
CA LEU A 286 21.37 6.55 -19.34
C LEU A 286 21.62 7.79 -18.46
N THR A 287 21.35 7.66 -17.19
CA THR A 287 21.48 8.72 -16.20
C THR A 287 21.90 8.11 -14.84
N PRO A 288 23.22 8.07 -14.56
CA PRO A 288 23.73 7.56 -13.27
C PRO A 288 23.12 8.28 -12.07
N ILE A 289 22.72 9.57 -12.23
CA ILE A 289 22.07 10.35 -11.17
C ILE A 289 20.71 9.70 -10.82
N ALA A 290 19.87 9.42 -11.82
CA ALA A 290 18.58 8.79 -11.56
C ALA A 290 18.73 7.38 -10.96
N GLY A 291 19.67 6.58 -11.47
CA GLY A 291 19.99 5.27 -10.90
C GLY A 291 20.37 5.37 -9.41
N GLY A 292 21.27 6.28 -9.07
CA GLY A 292 21.69 6.50 -7.68
C GLY A 292 20.56 6.99 -6.76
N LEU A 293 19.70 7.87 -7.24
CA LEU A 293 18.53 8.35 -6.48
C LEU A 293 17.52 7.21 -6.22
N LEU A 294 17.32 6.33 -7.17
CA LEU A 294 16.42 5.18 -7.05
C LEU A 294 16.95 4.12 -6.07
N ASP A 295 18.27 3.90 -6.02
CA ASP A 295 18.90 2.99 -5.04
C ASP A 295 18.69 3.46 -3.59
N LEU A 296 18.51 4.77 -3.39
CA LEU A 296 18.23 5.34 -2.06
C LEU A 296 16.78 5.11 -1.59
N ILE A 297 15.94 4.41 -2.36
CA ILE A 297 14.60 4.00 -1.92
C ILE A 297 14.69 2.59 -1.32
N PRO A 298 14.72 2.46 0.02
CA PRO A 298 14.82 1.14 0.64
C PRO A 298 13.53 0.34 0.48
N TYR A 299 13.65 -0.96 0.63
CA TYR A 299 12.50 -1.88 0.57
C TYR A 299 12.52 -2.82 1.77
N ALA A 300 11.38 -3.01 2.39
CA ALA A 300 11.17 -4.05 3.39
C ALA A 300 10.71 -5.36 2.72
N SER A 301 11.14 -6.47 3.33
CA SER A 301 10.67 -7.81 2.99
C SER A 301 9.70 -8.29 4.08
N THR A 302 8.63 -8.97 3.65
CA THR A 302 7.60 -9.48 4.56
C THR A 302 7.15 -10.87 4.13
N ALA A 303 6.43 -11.58 5.00
CA ALA A 303 5.66 -12.73 4.59
C ALA A 303 4.25 -12.68 5.19
N THR A 304 3.31 -13.26 4.46
CA THR A 304 1.97 -13.53 4.93
C THR A 304 1.77 -15.03 5.07
N ILE A 305 1.20 -15.45 6.20
CA ILE A 305 0.87 -16.83 6.49
C ILE A 305 -0.65 -16.91 6.67
N ALA A 306 -1.34 -17.57 5.74
CA ALA A 306 -2.76 -17.84 5.86
C ALA A 306 -2.96 -19.23 6.46
N MET A 307 -3.84 -19.33 7.46
CA MET A 307 -4.18 -20.58 8.12
C MET A 307 -5.69 -20.66 8.35
N ALA A 308 -6.30 -21.79 8.06
CA ALA A 308 -7.70 -22.05 8.41
C ALA A 308 -7.78 -23.03 9.56
N PHE A 309 -8.60 -22.72 10.56
CA PHE A 309 -8.82 -23.53 11.76
C PHE A 309 -10.30 -23.90 11.87
N PRO A 310 -10.65 -25.09 12.45
CA PRO A 310 -12.03 -25.41 12.76
C PRO A 310 -12.65 -24.36 13.69
N ARG A 311 -13.81 -23.83 13.32
CA ARG A 311 -14.50 -22.77 14.10
C ARG A 311 -14.91 -23.24 15.48
N SER A 312 -15.24 -24.52 15.64
CA SER A 312 -15.57 -25.14 16.92
C SER A 312 -14.45 -25.01 17.96
N LEU A 313 -13.18 -25.01 17.53
CA LEU A 313 -12.00 -24.90 18.39
C LEU A 313 -11.52 -23.44 18.56
N THR A 314 -12.16 -22.48 17.89
CA THR A 314 -11.78 -21.06 17.89
C THR A 314 -12.98 -20.15 18.17
N SER A 315 -14.01 -20.65 18.83
CA SER A 315 -15.29 -19.95 19.07
C SER A 315 -15.14 -18.66 19.89
N ALA A 316 -14.13 -18.57 20.76
CA ALA A 316 -13.84 -17.37 21.57
C ALA A 316 -13.20 -16.21 20.76
N ILE A 317 -12.76 -16.46 19.53
CA ILE A 317 -12.13 -15.44 18.69
C ILE A 317 -13.22 -14.54 18.07
N ASP A 318 -13.07 -13.22 18.27
CA ASP A 318 -13.97 -12.18 17.75
C ASP A 318 -13.16 -10.97 17.23
N GLY A 319 -13.84 -10.07 16.51
CA GLY A 319 -13.23 -8.87 15.96
C GLY A 319 -12.51 -9.06 14.63
N PHE A 320 -11.59 -8.15 14.31
CA PHE A 320 -10.86 -8.13 13.03
C PHE A 320 -9.42 -8.65 13.13
N GLY A 321 -8.89 -8.77 14.35
CA GLY A 321 -7.51 -9.17 14.56
C GLY A 321 -6.78 -8.30 15.56
N PHE A 322 -5.45 -8.40 15.55
CA PHE A 322 -4.60 -7.64 16.45
C PHE A 322 -3.30 -7.21 15.78
N ILE A 323 -2.69 -6.17 16.35
CA ILE A 323 -1.36 -5.66 15.99
C ILE A 323 -0.43 -5.79 17.19
N ILE A 324 0.87 -5.91 16.92
CA ILE A 324 1.90 -6.15 17.94
C ILE A 324 2.94 -5.03 17.89
N PRO A 325 3.09 -4.24 18.97
CA PRO A 325 4.15 -3.25 19.10
C PRO A 325 5.55 -3.90 19.04
N ARG A 326 6.53 -3.18 18.49
CA ARG A 326 7.93 -3.66 18.47
C ARG A 326 8.48 -3.98 19.86
N GLN A 327 8.00 -3.29 20.89
CA GLN A 327 8.38 -3.52 22.29
C GLN A 327 8.05 -4.92 22.82
N GLU A 328 7.04 -5.58 22.26
CA GLU A 328 6.64 -6.95 22.66
C GLU A 328 7.63 -8.01 22.14
N GLN A 329 8.59 -7.64 21.28
CA GLN A 329 9.65 -8.50 20.76
C GLN A 329 9.15 -9.84 20.17
N ARG A 330 8.03 -9.81 19.46
CA ARG A 330 7.43 -10.97 18.80
C ARG A 330 7.84 -11.03 17.33
N HIS A 331 7.78 -12.21 16.75
CA HIS A 331 7.96 -12.41 15.31
C HIS A 331 6.73 -11.95 14.51
N LEU A 332 5.53 -12.17 15.05
CA LEU A 332 4.30 -11.63 14.49
C LEU A 332 4.29 -10.10 14.60
N ILE A 333 3.91 -9.45 13.50
CA ILE A 333 3.62 -8.00 13.47
C ILE A 333 2.12 -7.77 13.72
N ALA A 334 1.29 -8.62 13.11
CA ALA A 334 -0.16 -8.55 13.17
C ALA A 334 -0.80 -9.89 12.81
N ALA A 335 -2.05 -10.06 13.17
CA ALA A 335 -2.92 -11.10 12.63
C ALA A 335 -4.30 -10.53 12.32
N THR A 336 -4.89 -10.96 11.21
CA THR A 336 -6.24 -10.59 10.79
C THR A 336 -7.12 -11.85 10.79
N TRP A 337 -8.27 -11.77 11.42
CA TRP A 337 -9.32 -12.78 11.34
C TRP A 337 -10.08 -12.60 10.03
N THR A 338 -9.50 -13.12 8.94
CA THR A 338 -9.92 -12.83 7.57
C THR A 338 -11.38 -13.17 7.31
N SER A 339 -11.84 -14.35 7.78
CA SER A 339 -13.24 -14.77 7.58
C SER A 339 -14.24 -14.02 8.47
N LEU A 340 -13.80 -13.37 9.57
CA LEU A 340 -14.64 -12.49 10.38
C LEU A 340 -14.70 -11.07 9.79
N LYS A 341 -13.59 -10.59 9.24
CA LYS A 341 -13.52 -9.31 8.54
C LYS A 341 -14.26 -9.36 7.20
N TRP A 342 -14.14 -10.48 6.49
CA TRP A 342 -14.69 -10.75 5.16
C TRP A 342 -15.43 -12.11 5.16
N PRO A 343 -16.75 -12.16 5.46
CA PRO A 343 -17.46 -13.42 5.66
C PRO A 343 -17.44 -14.40 4.47
N HIS A 344 -17.13 -13.91 3.25
CA HIS A 344 -17.12 -14.73 2.03
C HIS A 344 -15.75 -15.38 1.75
N ARG A 345 -14.79 -15.28 2.66
CA ARG A 345 -13.41 -15.73 2.43
C ARG A 345 -13.13 -17.17 2.90
N ALA A 346 -14.04 -17.77 3.68
CA ALA A 346 -13.94 -19.16 4.10
C ALA A 346 -15.33 -19.72 4.41
N PRO A 347 -15.50 -21.06 4.46
CA PRO A 347 -16.69 -21.72 4.99
C PRO A 347 -17.00 -21.27 6.41
N SER A 348 -18.29 -21.29 6.79
CA SER A 348 -18.76 -20.80 8.11
C SER A 348 -18.24 -21.62 9.29
N ASP A 349 -17.85 -22.87 9.06
CA ASP A 349 -17.26 -23.79 10.03
C ASP A 349 -15.74 -23.64 10.20
N GLN A 350 -15.14 -22.65 9.51
CA GLN A 350 -13.71 -22.36 9.56
C GLN A 350 -13.42 -20.92 9.94
N LEU A 351 -12.37 -20.72 10.74
CA LEU A 351 -11.74 -19.43 10.99
C LEU A 351 -10.52 -19.31 10.10
N LEU A 352 -10.58 -18.45 9.08
CA LEU A 352 -9.42 -18.09 8.27
C LEU A 352 -8.68 -16.94 8.95
N VAL A 353 -7.41 -17.18 9.24
CA VAL A 353 -6.48 -16.23 9.87
C VAL A 353 -5.37 -15.90 8.88
N ARG A 354 -5.00 -14.63 8.82
CA ARG A 354 -3.85 -14.17 8.07
C ARG A 354 -2.87 -13.47 9.01
N CYS A 355 -1.67 -14.04 9.11
CA CYS A 355 -0.58 -13.57 9.95
C CYS A 355 0.47 -12.83 9.12
N TYR A 356 1.15 -11.85 9.73
CA TYR A 356 2.15 -11.02 9.07
C TYR A 356 3.45 -11.07 9.86
N VAL A 357 4.57 -11.31 9.18
CA VAL A 357 5.92 -11.37 9.75
C VAL A 357 6.92 -10.62 8.87
N GLY A 358 8.10 -10.33 9.41
CA GLY A 358 9.16 -9.59 8.70
C GLY A 358 9.06 -8.09 8.90
N GLY A 359 9.33 -7.30 7.85
CA GLY A 359 9.42 -5.85 7.92
C GLY A 359 10.81 -5.37 8.35
N VAL A 360 11.04 -4.06 8.22
CA VAL A 360 12.35 -3.44 8.46
C VAL A 360 12.96 -3.87 9.81
N GLY A 361 14.15 -4.48 9.76
CA GLY A 361 14.90 -4.97 10.92
C GLY A 361 14.37 -6.25 11.54
N ARG A 362 13.46 -6.98 10.86
CA ARG A 362 12.90 -8.27 11.30
C ARG A 362 12.83 -9.30 10.17
N GLU A 363 13.61 -9.09 9.08
CA GLU A 363 13.56 -9.94 7.89
C GLU A 363 14.19 -11.32 8.11
N ASP A 364 15.00 -11.52 9.14
CA ASP A 364 15.71 -12.78 9.43
C ASP A 364 14.76 -13.98 9.52
N ILE A 365 13.56 -13.78 10.04
CA ILE A 365 12.54 -14.83 10.14
C ILE A 365 12.14 -15.40 8.77
N LEU A 366 12.24 -14.59 7.71
CA LEU A 366 11.86 -14.98 6.35
C LEU A 366 12.81 -16.01 5.73
N GLN A 367 14.00 -16.20 6.31
CA GLN A 367 14.96 -17.21 5.88
C GLN A 367 14.60 -18.62 6.37
N ARG A 368 13.69 -18.73 7.32
CA ARG A 368 13.26 -20.02 7.84
C ARG A 368 12.48 -20.79 6.77
N GLU A 369 12.64 -22.11 6.77
CA GLU A 369 11.77 -23.01 5.98
C GLU A 369 10.31 -22.85 6.37
N ASP A 370 9.38 -23.14 5.45
CA ASP A 370 7.94 -22.93 5.66
C ASP A 370 7.42 -23.61 6.93
N GLN A 371 7.82 -24.84 7.17
CA GLN A 371 7.37 -25.58 8.35
C GLN A 371 7.82 -24.90 9.66
N ALA A 372 9.07 -24.43 9.73
CA ALA A 372 9.60 -23.74 10.89
C ALA A 372 8.98 -22.36 11.08
N LEU A 373 8.69 -21.66 9.99
CA LEU A 373 8.01 -20.37 10.02
C LEU A 373 6.57 -20.53 10.53
N VAL A 374 5.83 -21.48 9.99
CA VAL A 374 4.45 -21.80 10.42
C VAL A 374 4.42 -22.24 11.87
N ALA A 375 5.36 -23.11 12.31
CA ALA A 375 5.45 -23.53 13.71
C ALA A 375 5.64 -22.35 14.66
N THR A 376 6.55 -21.41 14.31
CA THR A 376 6.76 -20.19 15.09
C THR A 376 5.49 -19.32 15.19
N VAL A 377 4.79 -19.12 14.07
CA VAL A 377 3.57 -18.32 14.03
C VAL A 377 2.44 -18.98 14.82
N ARG A 378 2.30 -20.29 14.73
CA ARG A 378 1.32 -21.07 15.51
C ARG A 378 1.57 -21.00 17.02
N GLU A 379 2.84 -21.11 17.45
CA GLU A 379 3.22 -20.96 18.85
C GLU A 379 2.83 -19.57 19.38
N GLU A 380 3.08 -18.50 18.61
CA GLU A 380 2.69 -17.15 19.00
C GLU A 380 1.17 -16.98 19.05
N LEU A 381 0.41 -17.54 18.09
CA LEU A 381 -1.06 -17.54 18.12
C LEU A 381 -1.60 -18.29 19.34
N ALA A 382 -1.00 -19.43 19.70
CA ALA A 382 -1.36 -20.18 20.88
C ALA A 382 -1.12 -19.37 22.17
N ASN A 383 0.03 -18.69 22.25
CA ASN A 383 0.41 -17.87 23.40
C ASN A 383 -0.41 -16.58 23.54
N ILE A 384 -0.79 -15.94 22.42
CA ILE A 384 -1.48 -14.64 22.42
C ILE A 384 -3.00 -14.81 22.51
N CYS A 385 -3.58 -15.71 21.72
CA CYS A 385 -5.03 -15.86 21.57
C CYS A 385 -5.55 -17.25 21.92
N GLY A 386 -4.70 -18.17 22.38
CA GLY A 386 -5.13 -19.49 22.78
C GLY A 386 -5.49 -20.45 21.64
N ILE A 387 -5.14 -20.14 20.39
CA ILE A 387 -5.38 -21.01 19.23
C ILE A 387 -4.34 -22.12 19.22
N LYS A 388 -4.70 -23.29 19.79
CA LYS A 388 -3.84 -24.48 19.87
C LYS A 388 -4.18 -25.53 18.81
N ALA A 389 -5.29 -25.34 18.09
CA ALA A 389 -5.74 -26.27 17.07
C ALA A 389 -4.72 -26.40 15.92
N GLU A 390 -4.70 -27.57 15.27
CA GLU A 390 -4.00 -27.75 14.00
C GLU A 390 -4.79 -27.08 12.89
N PRO A 391 -4.12 -26.31 12.00
CA PRO A 391 -4.78 -25.73 10.85
C PRO A 391 -5.12 -26.82 9.82
N VAL A 392 -6.32 -26.73 9.23
CA VAL A 392 -6.75 -27.60 8.12
C VAL A 392 -6.23 -27.10 6.78
N TYR A 393 -5.73 -25.87 6.75
CA TYR A 393 -5.11 -25.25 5.60
C TYR A 393 -3.99 -24.31 6.06
N THR A 394 -2.90 -24.27 5.31
CA THR A 394 -1.78 -23.36 5.54
C THR A 394 -1.15 -22.96 4.22
N GLU A 395 -0.84 -21.67 4.11
CA GLU A 395 -0.17 -21.10 2.95
C GLU A 395 0.81 -20.03 3.39
N VAL A 396 2.03 -20.05 2.82
CA VAL A 396 3.10 -19.07 3.10
C VAL A 396 3.44 -18.32 1.82
N ASN A 397 3.36 -16.99 1.87
CA ASN A 397 3.75 -16.13 0.76
C ASN A 397 4.84 -15.16 1.23
N ARG A 398 6.04 -15.24 0.63
CA ARG A 398 7.17 -14.34 0.90
C ARG A 398 7.25 -13.23 -0.15
N TRP A 399 7.42 -12.02 0.35
CA TRP A 399 7.50 -10.81 -0.45
C TRP A 399 8.87 -10.14 -0.22
N TRP A 400 9.88 -10.63 -0.96
CA TRP A 400 11.23 -10.10 -0.89
C TRP A 400 11.31 -8.72 -1.54
N LYS A 401 11.90 -7.74 -0.82
CA LYS A 401 12.04 -6.36 -1.30
C LYS A 401 10.76 -5.84 -1.96
N ALA A 402 9.61 -6.05 -1.31
CA ALA A 402 8.33 -5.80 -1.93
C ALA A 402 7.66 -4.49 -1.48
N MET A 403 8.01 -3.97 -0.29
CA MET A 403 7.38 -2.79 0.28
C MET A 403 8.38 -1.61 0.29
N PRO A 404 8.25 -0.63 -0.63
CA PRO A 404 9.10 0.55 -0.65
C PRO A 404 8.89 1.40 0.60
N GLN A 405 9.98 1.98 1.10
CA GLN A 405 10.00 2.78 2.31
C GLN A 405 10.27 4.25 1.96
N TYR A 406 9.35 5.12 2.28
CA TYR A 406 9.49 6.57 2.06
C TYR A 406 10.22 7.18 3.25
N THR A 407 11.54 7.12 3.20
CA THR A 407 12.41 7.68 4.25
C THR A 407 12.49 9.20 4.16
N ILE A 408 13.00 9.84 5.23
CA ILE A 408 13.25 11.29 5.24
C ILE A 408 13.99 11.71 3.97
N GLY A 409 13.56 12.83 3.37
CA GLY A 409 14.08 13.32 2.10
C GLY A 409 13.50 12.64 0.86
N HIS A 410 12.50 11.76 1.00
CA HIS A 410 11.89 11.07 -0.14
C HIS A 410 11.30 12.04 -1.19
N LEU A 411 10.58 13.07 -0.77
CA LEU A 411 9.99 14.04 -1.69
C LEU A 411 11.04 14.85 -2.45
N ASP A 412 12.13 15.25 -1.78
CA ASP A 412 13.23 15.96 -2.42
C ASP A 412 13.96 15.06 -3.42
N ARG A 413 14.09 13.78 -3.10
CA ARG A 413 14.61 12.75 -4.01
C ARG A 413 13.75 12.64 -5.27
N LEU A 414 12.43 12.67 -5.14
CA LEU A 414 11.52 12.63 -6.30
C LEU A 414 11.66 13.88 -7.17
N VAL A 415 11.81 15.08 -6.59
CA VAL A 415 12.06 16.33 -7.34
C VAL A 415 13.35 16.22 -8.14
N GLN A 416 14.44 15.73 -7.53
CA GLN A 416 15.71 15.53 -8.22
C GLN A 416 15.61 14.46 -9.32
N LEU A 417 14.84 13.40 -9.09
CA LEU A 417 14.59 12.33 -10.04
C LEU A 417 13.81 12.86 -11.26
N ASP A 418 12.74 13.62 -11.02
CA ASP A 418 11.96 14.26 -12.09
C ASP A 418 12.84 15.22 -12.92
N ALA A 419 13.72 15.99 -12.26
CA ALA A 419 14.68 16.86 -12.94
C ALA A 419 15.72 16.08 -13.77
N ALA A 420 16.22 14.94 -13.27
CA ALA A 420 17.15 14.09 -14.02
C ALA A 420 16.51 13.47 -15.26
N LEU A 421 15.22 13.09 -15.16
CA LEU A 421 14.46 12.47 -16.24
C LEU A 421 13.89 13.48 -17.24
N SER A 422 13.79 14.76 -16.91
CA SER A 422 13.27 15.79 -17.82
C SER A 422 14.05 15.90 -19.16
N ARG A 423 15.30 15.40 -19.17
CA ARG A 423 16.14 15.32 -20.39
C ARG A 423 15.75 14.17 -21.33
N TYR A 424 14.83 13.28 -20.90
CA TYR A 424 14.41 12.10 -21.63
C TYR A 424 12.89 12.12 -21.86
N PRO A 425 12.36 12.96 -22.76
CA PRO A 425 10.91 13.10 -23.00
C PRO A 425 10.27 11.78 -23.41
N GLY A 426 9.18 11.40 -22.73
CA GLY A 426 8.50 10.14 -22.92
C GLY A 426 9.01 9.00 -22.06
N LEU A 427 10.05 9.20 -21.22
CA LEU A 427 10.49 8.25 -20.22
C LEU A 427 9.91 8.66 -18.86
N VAL A 428 9.01 7.82 -18.31
CA VAL A 428 8.20 8.14 -17.12
C VAL A 428 8.28 7.01 -16.11
N LEU A 429 8.37 7.39 -14.82
CA LEU A 429 8.30 6.45 -13.69
C LEU A 429 6.92 6.48 -13.04
N THR A 430 6.41 5.33 -12.64
CA THR A 430 5.17 5.21 -11.88
C THR A 430 5.17 3.98 -10.99
N GLY A 431 4.31 3.94 -9.98
CA GLY A 431 4.11 2.79 -9.12
C GLY A 431 4.36 3.09 -7.64
N ALA A 432 4.30 2.02 -6.84
CA ALA A 432 4.32 2.09 -5.39
C ALA A 432 5.60 2.70 -4.77
N ALA A 433 6.68 2.83 -5.54
CA ALA A 433 7.95 3.38 -5.06
C ALA A 433 7.94 4.90 -4.91
N TYR A 434 6.97 5.61 -5.48
CA TYR A 434 7.09 7.06 -5.69
C TYR A 434 6.09 7.89 -4.89
N ARG A 435 4.79 7.82 -5.20
CA ARG A 435 3.78 8.77 -4.70
C ARG A 435 2.59 8.12 -4.00
N GLY A 436 2.82 6.99 -3.35
CA GLY A 436 1.85 6.25 -2.53
C GLY A 436 1.85 4.76 -2.82
N VAL A 437 1.88 3.97 -1.75
CA VAL A 437 1.98 2.49 -1.82
C VAL A 437 0.63 1.79 -2.00
N GLY A 438 -0.47 2.47 -1.70
CA GLY A 438 -1.81 1.89 -1.78
C GLY A 438 -2.30 1.72 -3.22
N ILE A 439 -3.14 0.71 -3.47
CA ILE A 439 -3.74 0.47 -4.80
C ILE A 439 -4.35 1.74 -5.41
N PRO A 440 -5.20 2.52 -4.69
CA PRO A 440 -5.75 3.76 -5.26
C PRO A 440 -4.70 4.83 -5.56
N ASP A 441 -3.60 4.87 -4.79
CA ASP A 441 -2.50 5.80 -5.04
C ASP A 441 -1.74 5.43 -6.32
N CYS A 442 -1.45 4.14 -6.50
CA CYS A 442 -0.82 3.63 -7.73
C CYS A 442 -1.70 3.86 -8.96
N ILE A 443 -3.02 3.71 -8.84
CA ILE A 443 -3.97 4.01 -9.92
C ILE A 443 -3.90 5.50 -10.29
N ARG A 444 -3.92 6.38 -9.29
CA ARG A 444 -3.82 7.84 -9.50
C ARG A 444 -2.48 8.22 -10.12
N ASP A 445 -1.37 7.71 -9.60
CA ASP A 445 -0.03 7.97 -10.11
C ASP A 445 0.13 7.48 -11.56
N GLY A 446 -0.39 6.29 -11.86
CA GLY A 446 -0.42 5.75 -13.22
C GLY A 446 -1.25 6.62 -14.21
N ALA A 447 -2.35 7.23 -13.75
CA ALA A 447 -3.13 8.16 -14.56
C ALA A 447 -2.37 9.48 -14.83
N VAL A 448 -1.61 9.99 -13.85
CA VAL A 448 -0.73 11.16 -14.01
C VAL A 448 0.40 10.86 -15.00
N ALA A 449 1.05 9.70 -14.86
CA ALA A 449 2.08 9.22 -15.77
C ALA A 449 1.56 9.11 -17.23
N ALA A 450 0.35 8.58 -17.39
CA ALA A 450 -0.31 8.51 -18.69
C ALA A 450 -0.51 9.89 -19.32
N GLY A 451 -0.95 10.87 -18.53
CA GLY A 451 -1.11 12.26 -19.00
C GLY A 451 0.20 12.91 -19.44
N GLN A 452 1.29 12.60 -18.76
CA GLN A 452 2.61 13.07 -19.17
C GLN A 452 3.02 12.46 -20.52
N VAL A 453 2.90 11.14 -20.68
CA VAL A 453 3.20 10.46 -21.96
C VAL A 453 2.39 11.06 -23.10
N VAL A 454 1.08 11.30 -22.92
CA VAL A 454 0.23 11.91 -23.96
C VAL A 454 0.70 13.31 -24.32
N ARG A 455 1.03 14.15 -23.34
CA ARG A 455 1.58 15.50 -23.61
C ARG A 455 2.90 15.45 -24.37
N ASP A 456 3.80 14.56 -23.96
CA ASP A 456 5.11 14.41 -24.62
C ASP A 456 4.98 13.94 -26.06
N LEU A 457 4.02 13.04 -26.35
CA LEU A 457 3.74 12.57 -27.70
C LEU A 457 3.08 13.66 -28.56
N LEU A 458 2.14 14.45 -28.03
CA LEU A 458 1.49 15.55 -28.73
C LEU A 458 2.49 16.69 -29.05
N GLY A 459 3.39 17.02 -28.13
CA GLY A 459 4.46 17.99 -28.36
C GLY A 459 5.41 17.59 -29.48
N LYS A 460 5.57 16.28 -29.72
CA LYS A 460 6.34 15.74 -30.86
C LYS A 460 5.60 15.82 -32.20
N VAL A 461 4.26 15.82 -32.19
CA VAL A 461 3.43 15.89 -33.42
C VAL A 461 3.34 17.34 -33.95
N HIS A 462 3.52 18.36 -33.11
CA HIS A 462 3.45 19.76 -33.43
C HIS A 462 4.74 20.54 -33.04
N PRO A 463 5.91 20.24 -33.61
CA PRO A 463 7.09 21.07 -33.39
C PRO A 463 6.91 22.39 -34.20
N GLY A 464 6.26 23.41 -33.60
CA GLY A 464 6.16 24.71 -34.29
C GLY A 464 4.87 25.50 -34.09
N ARG A 465 4.30 25.51 -32.88
CA ARG A 465 3.31 26.50 -32.45
C ARG A 465 3.71 27.06 -31.08
N GLU A 466 4.75 27.87 -31.09
CA GLU A 466 5.00 28.94 -30.13
C GLU A 466 5.27 30.24 -30.91
#